data_53e62632364273c5236047040f2755db
#
_entry.id   53e62632364273c5236047040f2755db
#
_cell.length_a   1.000
_cell.length_b   1.000
_cell.length_c   1.000
_cell.angle_alpha   90.00
_cell.angle_beta   90.00
_cell.angle_gamma   90.00
#
_symmetry.space_group_name_H-M   'P 1'
#
loop_
_entity.id
_entity.type
_entity.pdbx_description
1 polymer ?
#
loop_
_entity_poly.entity_id
_entity_poly.type
_entity_poly.pdbx_seq_one_letter_code
_entity_poly.pdbx_strand_id
1 'polypeptide(L)'
;MQPGRIAFIAAALCGLVCAVPAQAETIKVEIQNLVYMPATVTARVGDTIVWDNKDVLQHTATATDGSWNVLLPPKKTGSLIVKKTGTFDYFCKFHPNMKGKVVVTP
;
A
#
# COMPACT_ATOMS: atom_id res chain seq x y z
N MET A 1 18.23 -45.81 17.44
CA MET A 1 17.90 -44.93 17.66
C MET A 1 18.58 -43.76 17.55
N GLN A 2 18.82 -43.06 16.76
CA GLN A 2 19.49 -42.02 16.61
C GLN A 2 18.67 -40.92 16.19
N PRO A 3 17.90 -40.36 16.98
CA PRO A 3 17.01 -39.27 16.71
C PRO A 3 17.79 -38.02 16.32
N GLY A 4 19.00 -37.93 16.66
CA GLY A 4 19.76 -36.75 16.34
C GLY A 4 19.89 -36.50 14.87
N ARG A 5 19.96 -37.59 14.12
CA ARG A 5 20.12 -37.39 12.72
C ARG A 5 18.92 -36.77 12.10
N ILE A 6 17.80 -37.13 12.61
CA ILE A 6 16.58 -36.58 12.10
C ILE A 6 16.55 -35.11 12.33
N ALA A 7 16.99 -34.66 13.46
CA ALA A 7 17.01 -33.26 13.75
C ALA A 7 17.88 -32.51 12.78
N PHE A 8 18.99 -33.10 12.36
CA PHE A 8 19.82 -32.49 11.46
C PHE A 8 19.13 -32.23 10.18
N ILE A 9 18.42 -33.17 9.63
CA ILE A 9 17.70 -33.02 8.42
C ILE A 9 16.68 -31.95 8.54
N ALA A 10 16.02 -31.89 9.64
CA ALA A 10 15.00 -30.89 9.84
C ALA A 10 15.61 -29.49 9.76
N ALA A 11 16.76 -29.31 10.29
CA ALA A 11 17.39 -28.03 10.25
C ALA A 11 17.69 -27.59 8.82
N ALA A 12 18.11 -28.50 8.02
CA ALA A 12 18.38 -28.20 6.64
C ALA A 12 17.14 -27.75 5.93
N LEU A 13 16.03 -28.38 6.19
CA LEU A 13 14.79 -28.02 5.56
C LEU A 13 14.37 -26.62 5.99
N CYS A 14 14.57 -26.29 7.22
CA CYS A 14 14.23 -24.97 7.67
C CYS A 14 14.99 -23.91 6.93
N GLY A 15 16.23 -24.16 6.64
CA GLY A 15 17.01 -23.21 5.88
C GLY A 15 16.41 -22.91 4.53
N LEU A 16 15.87 -23.92 3.88
CA LEU A 16 15.24 -23.72 2.59
C LEU A 16 13.97 -22.90 2.70
N VAL A 17 13.21 -23.11 3.74
CA VAL A 17 11.96 -22.41 3.90
C VAL A 17 12.20 -20.91 4.09
N CYS A 18 13.32 -20.51 4.63
CA CYS A 18 13.60 -19.12 4.86
C CYS A 18 13.73 -18.30 3.58
N ALA A 19 13.75 -18.95 2.44
CA ALA A 19 13.87 -18.26 1.18
C ALA A 19 12.52 -17.81 0.59
N VAL A 20 11.43 -17.95 1.30
CA VAL A 20 10.11 -17.55 0.81
C VAL A 20 10.07 -16.04 0.66
N PRO A 21 9.71 -15.52 -0.52
CA PRO A 21 9.65 -14.08 -0.71
C PRO A 21 8.47 -13.48 0.04
N ALA A 22 8.61 -12.22 0.39
CA ALA A 22 7.53 -11.49 1.00
C ALA A 22 6.42 -11.27 -0.01
N GLN A 23 5.18 -11.33 0.43
CA GLN A 23 4.03 -11.12 -0.43
C GLN A 23 3.62 -9.67 -0.43
N ALA A 24 3.12 -9.20 -1.57
CA ALA A 24 2.57 -7.87 -1.69
C ALA A 24 1.28 -7.77 -0.87
N GLU A 25 1.05 -6.60 -0.31
CA GLU A 25 -0.11 -6.34 0.53
C GLU A 25 -1.01 -5.31 -0.10
N THR A 26 -2.25 -5.28 0.35
CA THR A 26 -3.20 -4.24 -0.02
C THR A 26 -3.40 -3.35 1.19
N ILE A 27 -3.20 -2.04 0.98
CA ILE A 27 -3.30 -1.04 2.03
C ILE A 27 -4.49 -0.16 1.70
N LYS A 28 -5.41 -0.06 2.65
CA LYS A 28 -6.66 0.66 2.41
C LYS A 28 -6.62 2.05 3.02
N VAL A 29 -7.07 3.04 2.23
CA VAL A 29 -7.30 4.40 2.68
C VAL A 29 -8.76 4.71 2.46
N GLU A 30 -9.47 5.11 3.51
CA GLU A 30 -10.85 5.53 3.36
C GLU A 30 -10.92 7.03 3.19
N ILE A 31 -11.89 7.49 2.40
CA ILE A 31 -12.16 8.90 2.26
C ILE A 31 -13.57 9.14 2.76
N GLN A 32 -13.68 10.01 3.78
CA GLN A 32 -14.97 10.38 4.32
C GLN A 32 -14.86 11.78 4.87
N ASN A 33 -15.87 12.61 4.60
CA ASN A 33 -15.90 14.01 5.03
C ASN A 33 -14.68 14.77 4.54
N LEU A 34 -14.27 14.52 3.28
CA LEU A 34 -13.16 15.23 2.65
C LEU A 34 -11.81 14.99 3.35
N VAL A 35 -11.61 13.81 3.90
CA VAL A 35 -10.38 13.44 4.61
C VAL A 35 -9.92 12.06 4.16
N TYR A 36 -8.61 11.91 3.92
CA TYR A 36 -8.00 10.60 3.73
C TYR A 36 -7.67 10.00 5.10
N MET A 37 -8.10 8.77 5.33
CA MET A 37 -7.84 8.08 6.59
C MET A 37 -7.31 6.68 6.37
N PRO A 38 -6.10 6.39 6.81
CA PRO A 38 -5.17 7.31 7.48
C PRO A 38 -4.55 8.29 6.49
N ALA A 39 -4.08 9.42 6.98
CA ALA A 39 -3.49 10.44 6.14
C ALA A 39 -2.12 10.01 5.61
N THR A 40 -1.38 9.21 6.36
CA THR A 40 -0.07 8.71 5.96
C THR A 40 -0.10 7.18 5.99
N VAL A 41 0.35 6.57 4.91
CA VAL A 41 0.51 5.12 4.83
C VAL A 41 1.92 4.78 4.42
N THR A 42 2.40 3.60 4.83
CA THR A 42 3.68 3.06 4.43
C THR A 42 3.42 1.80 3.62
N ALA A 43 4.08 1.70 2.49
CA ALA A 43 3.94 0.57 1.60
C ALA A 43 5.32 0.11 1.14
N ARG A 44 5.40 -1.09 0.59
CA ARG A 44 6.61 -1.58 -0.05
C ARG A 44 6.37 -1.63 -1.55
N VAL A 45 7.44 -1.56 -2.31
CA VAL A 45 7.35 -1.70 -3.76
C VAL A 45 6.59 -3.00 -4.08
N GLY A 46 5.57 -2.89 -4.92
CA GLY A 46 4.71 -4.01 -5.29
C GLY A 46 3.40 -4.06 -4.54
N ASP A 47 3.26 -3.33 -3.44
CA ASP A 47 2.00 -3.27 -2.71
C ASP A 47 0.98 -2.46 -3.49
N THR A 48 -0.28 -2.69 -3.17
CA THR A 48 -1.40 -1.96 -3.77
C THR A 48 -2.05 -1.07 -2.72
N ILE A 49 -2.25 0.19 -3.05
CA ILE A 49 -3.04 1.09 -2.20
C ILE A 49 -4.41 1.20 -2.82
N VAL A 50 -5.45 1.02 -2.01
CA VAL A 50 -6.84 1.15 -2.44
C VAL A 50 -7.45 2.29 -1.66
N TRP A 51 -7.96 3.29 -2.40
CA TRP A 51 -8.76 4.37 -1.81
C TRP A 51 -10.23 4.03 -1.97
N ASP A 52 -10.95 4.09 -0.88
CA ASP A 52 -12.38 3.83 -0.87
C ASP A 52 -13.10 5.14 -0.58
N ASN A 53 -13.69 5.72 -1.61
CA ASN A 53 -14.37 7.00 -1.49
C ASN A 53 -15.78 6.78 -0.94
N LYS A 54 -15.98 7.11 0.33
CA LYS A 54 -17.28 6.99 0.99
C LYS A 54 -18.14 8.23 0.80
N ASP A 55 -17.59 9.30 0.26
CA ASP A 55 -18.31 10.55 0.07
C ASP A 55 -19.20 10.51 -1.18
N VAL A 56 -20.13 11.40 -1.24
CA VAL A 56 -20.98 11.57 -2.41
C VAL A 56 -20.35 12.50 -3.44
N LEU A 57 -19.17 13.04 -3.15
CA LEU A 57 -18.43 13.91 -4.04
C LEU A 57 -17.31 13.13 -4.72
N GLN A 58 -16.95 13.56 -5.91
CA GLN A 58 -15.81 13.01 -6.61
C GLN A 58 -14.52 13.50 -5.96
N HIS A 59 -13.56 12.61 -5.83
CA HIS A 59 -12.23 12.93 -5.31
C HIS A 59 -11.16 12.37 -6.24
N THR A 60 -9.92 12.68 -5.95
CA THR A 60 -8.76 12.05 -6.58
C THR A 60 -7.70 11.80 -5.51
N ALA A 61 -6.76 10.90 -5.82
CA ALA A 61 -5.50 10.80 -5.11
C ALA A 61 -4.43 11.12 -6.13
N THR A 62 -3.87 12.32 -6.08
CA THR A 62 -2.97 12.84 -7.10
C THR A 62 -1.64 13.19 -6.48
N ALA A 63 -0.57 12.53 -6.90
CA ALA A 63 0.76 12.84 -6.40
C ALA A 63 1.15 14.27 -6.79
N THR A 64 1.71 15.01 -5.83
CA THR A 64 2.07 16.41 -6.10
C THR A 64 3.17 16.52 -7.13
N ASP A 65 4.02 15.50 -7.26
CA ASP A 65 5.08 15.49 -8.26
C ASP A 65 4.61 14.99 -9.62
N GLY A 66 3.33 14.68 -9.77
CA GLY A 66 2.78 14.24 -11.05
C GLY A 66 2.98 12.78 -11.37
N SER A 67 3.57 11.99 -10.47
CA SER A 67 3.92 10.61 -10.79
C SER A 67 2.71 9.69 -10.91
N TRP A 68 1.58 10.03 -10.30
CA TRP A 68 0.36 9.23 -10.44
C TRP A 68 -0.89 10.06 -10.12
N ASN A 69 -2.01 9.60 -10.63
CA ASN A 69 -3.31 10.24 -10.44
C ASN A 69 -4.39 9.19 -10.48
N VAL A 70 -5.10 9.01 -9.38
CA VAL A 70 -6.14 8.00 -9.26
C VAL A 70 -7.48 8.73 -9.13
N LEU A 71 -8.41 8.44 -10.04
CA LEU A 71 -9.74 9.02 -9.99
C LEU A 71 -10.61 8.22 -9.04
N LEU A 72 -11.37 8.95 -8.23
CA LEU A 72 -12.18 8.34 -7.18
C LEU A 72 -13.61 8.88 -7.28
N PRO A 73 -14.43 8.29 -8.16
CA PRO A 73 -15.81 8.73 -8.28
C PRO A 73 -16.57 8.51 -6.98
N PRO A 74 -17.71 9.19 -6.79
CA PRO A 74 -18.49 9.03 -5.57
C PRO A 74 -18.82 7.57 -5.28
N LYS A 75 -18.59 7.15 -4.05
CA LYS A 75 -18.94 5.80 -3.58
C LYS A 75 -18.18 4.68 -4.30
N LYS A 76 -17.07 4.99 -4.96
CA LYS A 76 -16.27 4.01 -5.68
C LYS A 76 -14.88 3.92 -5.09
N THR A 77 -14.16 2.88 -5.48
CA THR A 77 -12.76 2.68 -5.10
C THR A 77 -11.85 2.94 -6.29
N GLY A 78 -10.59 3.22 -6.00
CA GLY A 78 -9.53 3.28 -6.98
C GLY A 78 -8.27 2.74 -6.37
N SER A 79 -7.34 2.29 -7.19
CA SER A 79 -6.13 1.65 -6.68
C SER A 79 -4.89 2.06 -7.44
N LEU A 80 -3.75 1.84 -6.78
CA LEU A 80 -2.43 2.12 -7.33
C LEU A 80 -1.47 1.05 -6.85
N ILE A 81 -0.73 0.44 -7.77
CA ILE A 81 0.39 -0.43 -7.39
C ILE A 81 1.62 0.45 -7.29
N VAL A 82 2.26 0.48 -6.11
CA VAL A 82 3.43 1.33 -5.94
C VAL A 82 4.65 0.64 -6.52
N LYS A 83 5.43 1.39 -7.30
CA LYS A 83 6.55 0.81 -8.06
C LYS A 83 7.88 1.45 -7.76
N LYS A 84 7.89 2.54 -7.02
CA LYS A 84 9.10 3.32 -6.82
C LYS A 84 9.22 3.73 -5.36
N THR A 85 10.39 3.57 -4.79
CA THR A 85 10.63 3.99 -3.41
C THR A 85 10.64 5.51 -3.31
N GLY A 86 10.29 6.01 -2.15
CA GLY A 86 10.31 7.44 -1.88
C GLY A 86 9.12 7.86 -1.04
N THR A 87 9.02 9.15 -0.82
CA THR A 87 7.90 9.75 -0.10
C THR A 87 7.09 10.57 -1.09
N PHE A 88 5.80 10.28 -1.19
CA PHE A 88 4.92 10.92 -2.16
C PHE A 88 3.82 11.62 -1.42
N ASP A 89 3.83 12.96 -1.45
CA ASP A 89 2.70 13.73 -0.99
C ASP A 89 1.64 13.70 -2.07
N TYR A 90 0.38 13.65 -1.69
CA TYR A 90 -0.71 13.66 -2.65
C TYR A 90 -1.88 14.49 -2.13
N PHE A 91 -2.79 14.82 -3.01
CA PHE A 91 -3.92 15.68 -2.70
C PHE A 91 -5.09 15.36 -3.62
N CYS A 92 -6.23 15.95 -3.35
CA CYS A 92 -7.40 15.84 -4.20
C CYS A 92 -7.48 17.08 -5.11
N LYS A 93 -7.59 16.87 -6.42
CA LYS A 93 -7.65 17.98 -7.36
C LYS A 93 -8.86 18.88 -7.17
N PHE A 94 -9.97 18.31 -6.69
CA PHE A 94 -11.21 19.06 -6.51
C PHE A 94 -11.28 19.74 -5.14
N HIS A 95 -10.48 19.29 -4.21
CA HIS A 95 -10.46 19.80 -2.84
C HIS A 95 -9.01 19.84 -2.37
N PRO A 96 -8.25 20.87 -2.78
CA PRO A 96 -6.79 20.86 -2.56
C PRO A 96 -6.34 20.81 -1.12
N ASN A 97 -7.22 21.08 -0.17
CA ASN A 97 -6.88 20.95 1.25
C ASN A 97 -6.91 19.51 1.73
N MET A 98 -7.49 18.59 0.96
CA MET A 98 -7.39 17.16 1.25
C MET A 98 -5.99 16.70 0.87
N LYS A 99 -5.21 16.27 1.85
CA LYS A 99 -3.81 15.90 1.64
C LYS A 99 -3.49 14.59 2.32
N GLY A 100 -2.63 13.82 1.69
CA GLY A 100 -2.16 12.56 2.23
C GLY A 100 -0.71 12.34 1.86
N LYS A 101 -0.15 11.22 2.33
CA LYS A 101 1.25 10.89 2.11
C LYS A 101 1.40 9.39 2.01
N VAL A 102 2.20 8.95 1.06
CA VAL A 102 2.58 7.56 0.90
C VAL A 102 4.09 7.46 1.02
N VAL A 103 4.57 6.64 1.96
CA VAL A 103 5.99 6.35 2.10
C VAL A 103 6.22 4.96 1.54
N VAL A 104 7.04 4.86 0.50
CA VAL A 104 7.30 3.58 -0.17
C VAL A 104 8.72 3.13 0.13
N THR A 105 8.85 1.93 0.71
CA THR A 105 10.14 1.32 1.03
C THR A 105 10.41 0.16 0.07
N PRO A 106 11.68 -0.30 -0.01
CA PRO A 106 12.02 -1.45 -0.87
C PRO A 106 11.29 -2.73 -0.56
#